data_bc5ba4311cb8457af7849029fabff472
#
_entry.id   bc5ba4311cb8457af7849029fabff472
#
_cell.length_a   1.000
_cell.length_b   1.000
_cell.length_c   1.000
_cell.angle_alpha   90.00
_cell.angle_beta   90.00
_cell.angle_gamma   90.00
#
_symmetry.space_group_name_H-M   'P 1'
#
loop_
_entity.id
_entity.type
_entity.pdbx_description
1 polymer ?
#
loop_
_entity_poly.entity_id
_entity_poly.type
_entity_poly.pdbx_seq_one_letter_code
_entity_poly.pdbx_strand_id
1 'polypeptide(L)'
;MSTNDNTFNFDDYIEANFKKESKKEPIIKSEKRYYICPICGQYGTTEDRFPLCYFCKSDNVILLSDAEINDIKQHLSSLPLDELKKYQYFEKAEKYLYDTGWKDDKYNKKILEEGIVLREYLRQKYVFNNSKFDKEKYNQRVEYFYQLRLSEDRQARENARRAAEEASRPRCPKCGCTEFQMVPRKWSPLTGFLTNKVDRVCVKCKTRY
;
A
#
# COMPACT_ATOMS: atom_id res chain seq x y z
N MET A 1 16.73 28.17 -59.38
CA MET A 1 15.85 27.22 -58.72
C MET A 1 16.22 27.25 -57.23
N SER A 2 15.44 28.00 -56.44
CA SER A 2 15.64 28.11 -54.98
C SER A 2 14.73 27.11 -54.29
N THR A 3 15.27 26.13 -53.65
CA THR A 3 14.57 25.20 -52.80
C THR A 3 14.36 25.85 -51.43
N ASN A 4 13.14 26.26 -51.14
CA ASN A 4 12.72 26.65 -49.79
C ASN A 4 12.56 25.36 -48.95
N ASP A 5 13.59 25.03 -48.18
CA ASP A 5 13.49 24.05 -47.09
C ASP A 5 12.76 24.68 -45.89
N ASN A 6 11.46 24.57 -45.88
CA ASN A 6 10.64 24.89 -44.74
C ASN A 6 10.72 23.70 -43.76
N THR A 7 11.81 23.60 -43.01
CA THR A 7 11.88 22.65 -41.90
C THR A 7 11.00 23.15 -40.77
N PHE A 8 9.89 22.46 -40.53
CA PHE A 8 9.02 22.68 -39.37
C PHE A 8 9.83 22.45 -38.09
N ASN A 9 10.07 23.50 -37.32
CA ASN A 9 10.76 23.40 -36.04
C ASN A 9 9.74 23.15 -34.93
N PHE A 10 9.77 21.96 -34.34
CA PHE A 10 8.85 21.53 -33.30
C PHE A 10 9.04 22.35 -32.01
N ASP A 11 10.25 22.80 -31.71
CA ASP A 11 10.54 23.60 -30.51
C ASP A 11 9.90 25.00 -30.60
N ASP A 12 9.92 25.65 -31.80
CA ASP A 12 9.24 26.92 -32.03
C ASP A 12 7.74 26.80 -31.92
N TYR A 13 7.15 25.64 -32.32
CA TYR A 13 5.73 25.37 -32.18
C TYR A 13 5.33 25.21 -30.71
N ILE A 14 6.13 24.51 -29.90
CA ILE A 14 5.94 24.35 -28.47
C ILE A 14 6.04 25.70 -27.75
N GLU A 15 7.07 26.51 -28.04
CA GLU A 15 7.23 27.84 -27.45
C GLU A 15 6.04 28.78 -27.76
N ALA A 16 5.57 28.80 -28.99
CA ALA A 16 4.46 29.67 -29.40
C ALA A 16 3.10 29.27 -28.81
N ASN A 17 2.87 27.98 -28.56
CA ASN A 17 1.56 27.48 -28.13
C ASN A 17 1.46 27.17 -26.64
N PHE A 18 2.57 26.93 -25.95
CA PHE A 18 2.57 26.58 -24.51
C PHE A 18 3.08 27.69 -23.59
N LYS A 19 3.67 28.78 -24.13
CA LYS A 19 4.01 29.99 -23.35
C LYS A 19 2.84 31.01 -23.26
N LYS A 20 1.59 30.61 -23.61
CA LYS A 20 0.45 31.38 -23.12
C LYS A 20 0.40 31.21 -21.62
N GLU A 21 0.76 32.30 -20.95
CA GLU A 21 0.71 32.53 -19.52
C GLU A 21 -0.36 31.67 -18.85
N SER A 22 0.07 30.61 -18.18
CA SER A 22 -0.72 30.04 -17.10
C SER A 22 -0.82 31.14 -16.06
N LYS A 23 -1.86 31.97 -16.12
CA LYS A 23 -2.34 32.67 -14.92
C LYS A 23 -2.42 31.57 -13.89
N LYS A 24 -1.52 31.58 -12.90
CA LYS A 24 -1.60 30.73 -11.73
C LYS A 24 -2.92 31.05 -11.08
N GLU A 25 -3.97 30.29 -11.45
CA GLU A 25 -5.17 30.26 -10.64
C GLU A 25 -4.69 29.97 -9.23
N PRO A 26 -5.17 30.70 -8.22
CA PRO A 26 -4.80 30.44 -6.85
C PRO A 26 -5.05 28.95 -6.63
N ILE A 27 -4.03 28.21 -6.21
CA ILE A 27 -4.13 26.79 -5.83
C ILE A 27 -5.11 26.81 -4.65
N ILE A 28 -6.39 26.66 -4.96
CA ILE A 28 -7.41 26.39 -3.95
C ILE A 28 -6.98 25.04 -3.41
N LYS A 29 -6.40 25.06 -2.19
CA LYS A 29 -6.07 23.82 -1.48
C LYS A 29 -7.36 23.03 -1.43
N SER A 30 -7.45 21.97 -2.20
CA SER A 30 -8.61 21.10 -2.23
C SER A 30 -8.74 20.53 -0.81
N GLU A 31 -9.82 20.85 -0.14
CA GLU A 31 -10.09 20.33 1.19
C GLU A 31 -10.27 18.82 1.07
N LYS A 32 -9.54 18.07 1.87
CA LYS A 32 -9.71 16.64 1.96
C LYS A 32 -11.13 16.33 2.42
N ARG A 33 -11.84 15.53 1.64
CA ARG A 33 -13.21 15.11 1.95
C ARG A 33 -13.29 13.61 2.02
N TYR A 34 -14.23 13.11 2.78
CA TYR A 34 -14.55 11.70 2.83
C TYR A 34 -15.66 11.39 1.86
N TYR A 35 -15.69 10.16 1.36
CA TYR A 35 -16.79 9.68 0.56
C TYR A 35 -17.23 8.28 0.96
N ILE A 36 -18.51 8.00 0.76
CA ILE A 36 -19.06 6.65 0.81
C ILE A 36 -19.88 6.39 -0.44
N CYS A 37 -19.65 5.23 -1.07
CA CYS A 37 -20.40 4.82 -2.24
C CYS A 37 -21.66 4.07 -1.82
N PRO A 38 -22.88 4.57 -2.13
CA PRO A 38 -24.12 3.91 -1.74
C PRO A 38 -24.36 2.60 -2.51
N ILE A 39 -23.64 2.35 -3.59
CA ILE A 39 -23.78 1.14 -4.41
C ILE A 39 -23.01 -0.03 -3.81
N CYS A 40 -21.71 0.14 -3.52
CA CYS A 40 -20.81 -0.95 -3.09
C CYS A 40 -20.28 -0.78 -1.67
N GLY A 41 -20.65 0.27 -0.95
CA GLY A 41 -20.19 0.54 0.41
C GLY A 41 -18.72 0.91 0.54
N GLN A 42 -18.03 1.28 -0.57
CA GLN A 42 -16.66 1.77 -0.51
C GLN A 42 -16.60 3.09 0.24
N TYR A 43 -15.74 3.13 1.25
CA TYR A 43 -15.39 4.34 1.99
C TYR A 43 -13.95 4.75 1.67
N GLY A 44 -13.70 6.03 1.57
CA GLY A 44 -12.38 6.57 1.28
C GLY A 44 -12.29 8.07 1.48
N THR A 45 -11.15 8.62 1.09
CA THR A 45 -10.90 10.07 1.06
C THR A 45 -10.59 10.52 -0.35
N THR A 46 -10.93 11.76 -0.67
CA THR A 46 -10.69 12.36 -1.98
C THR A 46 -10.42 13.86 -1.84
N GLU A 47 -9.65 14.38 -2.76
CA GLU A 47 -9.46 15.81 -2.99
C GLU A 47 -10.15 16.25 -4.30
N ASP A 48 -10.67 15.30 -5.07
CA ASP A 48 -11.33 15.56 -6.35
C ASP A 48 -12.68 16.27 -6.14
N ARG A 49 -12.97 17.22 -7.01
CA ARG A 49 -14.25 17.92 -7.01
C ARG A 49 -15.43 17.00 -7.39
N PHE A 50 -15.16 16.05 -8.30
CA PHE A 50 -16.14 15.07 -8.80
C PHE A 50 -15.54 13.65 -8.63
N PRO A 51 -15.55 13.10 -7.43
CA PRO A 51 -14.91 11.83 -7.20
C PRO A 51 -15.70 10.67 -7.78
N LEU A 52 -14.95 9.69 -8.30
CA LEU A 52 -15.48 8.39 -8.66
C LEU A 52 -15.20 7.40 -7.54
N CYS A 53 -16.10 6.48 -7.30
CA CYS A 53 -15.86 5.39 -6.39
C CYS A 53 -14.62 4.59 -6.82
N TYR A 54 -13.66 4.43 -5.93
CA TYR A 54 -12.42 3.71 -6.23
C TYR A 54 -12.68 2.29 -6.76
N PHE A 55 -13.67 1.59 -6.19
CA PHE A 55 -13.96 0.19 -6.54
C PHE A 55 -14.88 0.07 -7.75
N CYS A 56 -16.13 0.56 -7.68
CA CYS A 56 -17.12 0.33 -8.72
C CYS A 56 -17.16 1.43 -9.81
N LYS A 57 -16.27 2.43 -9.71
CA LYS A 57 -16.15 3.56 -10.65
C LYS A 57 -17.40 4.42 -10.84
N SER A 58 -18.41 4.25 -9.98
CA SER A 58 -19.60 5.08 -10.01
C SER A 58 -19.28 6.51 -9.56
N ASP A 59 -19.87 7.48 -10.20
CA ASP A 59 -19.91 8.91 -9.83
C ASP A 59 -20.88 9.20 -8.68
N ASN A 60 -21.72 8.21 -8.36
CA ASN A 60 -22.74 8.32 -7.35
C ASN A 60 -22.14 8.05 -5.94
N VAL A 61 -21.39 9.02 -5.45
CA VAL A 61 -20.79 8.98 -4.12
C VAL A 61 -21.39 10.06 -3.22
N ILE A 62 -21.54 9.75 -1.95
CA ILE A 62 -21.96 10.70 -0.92
C ILE A 62 -20.69 11.29 -0.32
N LEU A 63 -20.53 12.60 -0.41
CA LEU A 63 -19.41 13.33 0.16
C LEU A 63 -19.74 13.77 1.57
N LEU A 64 -18.75 13.66 2.45
CA LEU A 64 -18.82 14.07 3.84
C LEU A 64 -17.62 14.98 4.14
N SER A 65 -17.89 16.11 4.78
CA SER A 65 -16.87 17.03 5.28
C SER A 65 -16.18 16.49 6.52
N ASP A 66 -15.02 17.06 6.88
CA ASP A 66 -14.35 16.76 8.14
C ASP A 66 -15.24 17.08 9.35
N ALA A 67 -16.05 18.15 9.27
CA ALA A 67 -16.98 18.51 10.34
C ALA A 67 -18.03 17.42 10.54
N GLU A 68 -18.69 16.95 9.48
CA GLU A 68 -19.70 15.89 9.55
C GLU A 68 -19.10 14.56 10.09
N ILE A 69 -17.88 14.22 9.69
CA ILE A 69 -17.20 13.03 10.22
C ILE A 69 -16.87 13.19 11.70
N ASN A 70 -16.46 14.37 12.14
CA ASN A 70 -16.17 14.63 13.55
C ASN A 70 -17.45 14.62 14.40
N ASP A 71 -18.55 15.18 13.91
CA ASP A 71 -19.85 15.11 14.58
C ASP A 71 -20.32 13.65 14.73
N ILE A 72 -20.15 12.83 13.69
CA ILE A 72 -20.45 11.40 13.74
C ILE A 72 -19.56 10.69 14.77
N LYS A 73 -18.27 10.97 14.82
CA LYS A 73 -17.37 10.38 15.83
C LYS A 73 -17.76 10.78 17.25
N GLN A 74 -18.12 12.04 17.48
CA GLN A 74 -18.61 12.48 18.79
C GLN A 74 -19.91 11.77 19.17
N HIS A 75 -20.84 11.67 18.24
CA HIS A 75 -22.06 10.90 18.45
C HIS A 75 -21.76 9.45 18.83
N LEU A 76 -20.93 8.76 18.08
CA LEU A 76 -20.55 7.37 18.35
C LEU A 76 -19.85 7.22 19.70
N SER A 77 -19.00 8.17 20.10
CA SER A 77 -18.33 8.16 21.42
C SER A 77 -19.27 8.38 22.59
N SER A 78 -20.44 9.00 22.38
CA SER A 78 -21.46 9.24 23.40
C SER A 78 -22.45 8.07 23.54
N LEU A 79 -22.45 7.09 22.63
CA LEU A 79 -23.35 5.96 22.68
C LEU A 79 -22.99 4.97 23.80
N PRO A 80 -23.99 4.37 24.45
CA PRO A 80 -23.74 3.28 25.37
C PRO A 80 -23.11 2.07 24.66
N LEU A 81 -22.33 1.29 25.41
CA LEU A 81 -21.56 0.17 24.87
C LEU A 81 -22.43 -0.84 24.11
N ASP A 82 -23.65 -1.08 24.58
CA ASP A 82 -24.58 -2.03 23.94
C ASP A 82 -25.11 -1.53 22.59
N GLU A 83 -25.20 -0.22 22.40
CA GLU A 83 -25.55 0.37 21.12
C GLU A 83 -24.36 0.37 20.15
N LEU A 84 -23.15 0.61 20.65
CA LEU A 84 -21.93 0.54 19.83
C LEU A 84 -21.68 -0.86 19.27
N LYS A 85 -22.08 -1.92 20.00
CA LYS A 85 -21.97 -3.31 19.52
C LYS A 85 -22.68 -3.54 18.19
N LYS A 86 -23.74 -2.79 17.87
CA LYS A 86 -24.47 -2.89 16.59
C LYS A 86 -23.58 -2.50 15.40
N TYR A 87 -22.54 -1.70 15.63
CA TYR A 87 -21.61 -1.21 14.61
C TYR A 87 -20.26 -1.94 14.65
N GLN A 88 -20.11 -2.96 15.50
CA GLN A 88 -18.89 -3.78 15.58
C GLN A 88 -18.93 -4.94 14.59
N TYR A 89 -19.19 -4.64 13.32
CA TYR A 89 -19.14 -5.63 12.26
C TYR A 89 -17.83 -5.49 11.48
N PHE A 90 -17.07 -6.57 11.47
CA PHE A 90 -15.81 -6.66 10.76
C PHE A 90 -16.03 -7.28 9.38
N GLU A 91 -15.75 -6.54 8.32
CA GLU A 91 -15.57 -7.15 7.00
C GLU A 91 -14.37 -8.10 7.02
N LYS A 92 -14.32 -9.06 6.08
CA LYS A 92 -13.27 -10.10 6.05
C LYS A 92 -11.84 -9.52 6.12
N ALA A 93 -11.56 -8.44 5.38
CA ALA A 93 -10.26 -7.78 5.38
C ALA A 93 -9.93 -7.12 6.73
N GLU A 94 -10.94 -6.50 7.36
CA GLU A 94 -10.81 -5.86 8.66
C GLU A 94 -10.60 -6.89 9.76
N LYS A 95 -11.36 -7.99 9.71
CA LYS A 95 -11.20 -9.12 10.63
C LYS A 95 -9.81 -9.75 10.51
N TYR A 96 -9.35 -9.96 9.29
CA TYR A 96 -8.01 -10.48 9.06
C TYR A 96 -6.94 -9.57 9.66
N LEU A 97 -7.02 -8.26 9.45
CA LEU A 97 -6.12 -7.29 10.09
C LEU A 97 -6.21 -7.35 11.61
N TYR A 98 -7.42 -7.41 12.15
CA TYR A 98 -7.65 -7.49 13.59
C TYR A 98 -6.99 -8.73 14.20
N ASP A 99 -7.09 -9.87 13.52
CA ASP A 99 -6.57 -11.15 14.02
C ASP A 99 -5.03 -11.28 13.82
N THR A 100 -4.45 -10.65 12.79
CA THR A 100 -3.06 -10.88 12.38
C THR A 100 -2.14 -9.67 12.48
N GLY A 101 -2.68 -8.46 12.38
CA GLY A 101 -1.92 -7.21 12.21
C GLY A 101 -1.29 -6.62 13.47
N TRP A 102 -1.59 -7.21 14.65
CA TRP A 102 -1.17 -6.65 15.94
C TRP A 102 0.27 -6.92 16.33
N LYS A 103 1.04 -7.56 15.49
CA LYS A 103 2.46 -7.83 15.76
C LYS A 103 3.37 -6.62 15.55
N ASP A 104 2.86 -5.59 14.89
CA ASP A 104 3.57 -4.33 14.70
C ASP A 104 2.89 -3.23 15.51
N ASP A 105 3.66 -2.54 16.36
CA ASP A 105 3.25 -1.39 17.18
C ASP A 105 2.64 -0.20 16.37
N LYS A 106 2.65 -0.30 15.05
CA LYS A 106 2.10 0.71 14.12
C LYS A 106 0.59 0.83 14.13
N TYR A 107 -0.14 -0.22 14.53
CA TYR A 107 -1.60 -0.20 14.52
C TYR A 107 -2.14 -0.24 15.94
N ASN A 108 -2.48 0.92 16.46
CA ASN A 108 -3.21 0.98 17.71
C ASN A 108 -4.59 0.31 17.53
N LYS A 109 -4.82 -0.78 18.26
CA LYS A 109 -6.07 -1.57 18.24
C LYS A 109 -7.30 -0.68 18.37
N LYS A 110 -7.25 0.30 19.27
CA LYS A 110 -8.32 1.26 19.50
C LYS A 110 -8.63 2.09 18.23
N ILE A 111 -7.63 2.58 17.53
CA ILE A 111 -7.82 3.36 16.29
C ILE A 111 -8.48 2.52 15.20
N LEU A 112 -8.10 1.24 15.10
CA LEU A 112 -8.73 0.34 14.14
C LEU A 112 -10.18 0.07 14.49
N GLU A 113 -10.48 -0.22 15.77
CA GLU A 113 -11.85 -0.46 16.25
C GLU A 113 -12.74 0.77 16.02
N GLU A 114 -12.27 1.97 16.37
CA GLU A 114 -12.98 3.22 16.10
C GLU A 114 -13.24 3.42 14.61
N GLY A 115 -12.25 3.13 13.77
CA GLY A 115 -12.39 3.21 12.32
C GLY A 115 -13.39 2.21 11.75
N ILE A 116 -13.48 1.00 12.32
CA ILE A 116 -14.45 -0.03 11.93
C ILE A 116 -15.87 0.40 12.31
N VAL A 117 -16.06 0.84 13.54
CA VAL A 117 -17.34 1.34 14.03
C VAL A 117 -17.87 2.49 13.18
N LEU A 118 -17.00 3.45 12.84
CA LEU A 118 -17.34 4.57 11.97
C LEU A 118 -17.79 4.09 10.58
N ARG A 119 -17.03 3.20 9.95
CA ARG A 119 -17.36 2.70 8.61
C ARG A 119 -18.66 1.91 8.60
N GLU A 120 -18.89 1.08 9.62
CA GLU A 120 -20.13 0.33 9.72
C GLU A 120 -21.35 1.22 9.97
N TYR A 121 -21.23 2.22 10.83
CA TYR A 121 -22.26 3.25 11.00
C TYR A 121 -22.61 3.92 9.69
N LEU A 122 -21.61 4.34 8.93
CA LEU A 122 -21.80 5.00 7.64
C LEU A 122 -22.46 4.06 6.61
N ARG A 123 -22.10 2.77 6.60
CA ARG A 123 -22.74 1.76 5.74
C ARG A 123 -24.21 1.57 6.08
N GLN A 124 -24.55 1.45 7.36
CA GLN A 124 -25.94 1.31 7.79
C GLN A 124 -26.76 2.56 7.43
N LYS A 125 -26.18 3.75 7.62
CA LYS A 125 -26.85 5.02 7.35
C LYS A 125 -27.06 5.31 5.87
N TYR A 126 -26.05 5.06 5.03
CA TYR A 126 -26.00 5.56 3.65
C TYR A 126 -26.03 4.47 2.58
N VAL A 127 -25.81 3.22 2.92
CA VAL A 127 -25.64 2.13 1.95
C VAL A 127 -26.79 1.12 2.02
N PHE A 128 -26.93 0.43 3.14
CA PHE A 128 -27.83 -0.74 3.21
C PHE A 128 -29.32 -0.41 3.01
N ASN A 129 -29.74 0.81 3.32
CA ASN A 129 -31.09 1.29 3.09
C ASN A 129 -31.23 2.13 1.80
N ASN A 130 -30.17 2.22 0.98
CA ASN A 130 -30.20 3.00 -0.25
C ASN A 130 -30.80 2.17 -1.39
N SER A 131 -31.71 2.76 -2.17
CA SER A 131 -32.31 2.10 -3.34
C SER A 131 -31.32 1.69 -4.43
N LYS A 132 -30.11 2.29 -4.44
CA LYS A 132 -29.04 2.00 -5.38
C LYS A 132 -28.05 0.93 -4.86
N PHE A 133 -28.29 0.39 -3.66
CA PHE A 133 -27.41 -0.62 -3.07
C PHE A 133 -27.41 -1.89 -3.91
N ASP A 134 -26.23 -2.33 -4.28
CA ASP A 134 -25.97 -3.54 -5.04
C ASP A 134 -25.19 -4.53 -4.16
N LYS A 135 -25.90 -5.52 -3.63
CA LYS A 135 -25.35 -6.53 -2.72
C LYS A 135 -24.23 -7.34 -3.38
N GLU A 136 -24.30 -7.58 -4.68
CA GLU A 136 -23.27 -8.33 -5.40
C GLU A 136 -21.97 -7.53 -5.50
N LYS A 137 -22.05 -6.26 -5.92
CA LYS A 137 -20.89 -5.36 -5.94
C LYS A 137 -20.31 -5.14 -4.55
N TYR A 138 -21.14 -5.08 -3.52
CA TYR A 138 -20.67 -5.01 -2.14
C TYR A 138 -19.84 -6.25 -1.78
N ASN A 139 -20.35 -7.45 -2.04
CA ASN A 139 -19.65 -8.70 -1.76
C ASN A 139 -18.34 -8.82 -2.58
N GLN A 140 -18.37 -8.44 -3.86
CA GLN A 140 -17.18 -8.41 -4.71
C GLN A 140 -16.11 -7.47 -4.13
N ARG A 141 -16.50 -6.30 -3.64
CA ARG A 141 -15.60 -5.36 -2.97
C ARG A 141 -14.99 -5.97 -1.70
N VAL A 142 -15.81 -6.56 -0.84
CA VAL A 142 -15.34 -7.18 0.41
C VAL A 142 -14.33 -8.28 0.12
N GLU A 143 -14.61 -9.13 -0.88
CA GLU A 143 -13.71 -10.21 -1.27
C GLU A 143 -12.42 -9.66 -1.92
N TYR A 144 -12.52 -8.67 -2.80
CA TYR A 144 -11.37 -8.03 -3.42
C TYR A 144 -10.37 -7.49 -2.37
N PHE A 145 -10.83 -6.73 -1.39
CA PHE A 145 -9.95 -6.19 -0.36
C PHE A 145 -9.39 -7.26 0.56
N TYR A 146 -10.14 -8.34 0.80
CA TYR A 146 -9.63 -9.48 1.54
C TYR A 146 -8.48 -10.18 0.81
N GLN A 147 -8.64 -10.47 -0.48
CA GLN A 147 -7.60 -11.08 -1.31
C GLN A 147 -6.37 -10.17 -1.46
N LEU A 148 -6.60 -8.86 -1.57
CA LEU A 148 -5.52 -7.88 -1.60
C LEU A 148 -4.67 -7.96 -0.32
N ARG A 149 -5.30 -8.00 0.86
CA ARG A 149 -4.61 -8.15 2.14
C ARG A 149 -3.81 -9.45 2.24
N LEU A 150 -4.39 -10.56 1.81
CA LEU A 150 -3.69 -11.85 1.78
C LEU A 150 -2.45 -11.82 0.87
N SER A 151 -2.53 -11.11 -0.25
CA SER A 151 -1.40 -10.97 -1.18
C SER A 151 -0.29 -10.09 -0.61
N GLU A 152 -0.64 -8.97 0.02
CA GLU A 152 0.30 -8.06 0.69
C GLU A 152 1.05 -8.78 1.82
N ASP A 153 0.35 -9.55 2.65
CA ASP A 153 0.96 -10.30 3.75
C ASP A 153 1.91 -11.40 3.23
N ARG A 154 1.52 -12.13 2.18
CA ARG A 154 2.42 -13.11 1.52
C ARG A 154 3.69 -12.45 1.01
N GLN A 155 3.55 -11.31 0.33
CA GLN A 155 4.69 -10.57 -0.21
C GLN A 155 5.61 -10.04 0.91
N ALA A 156 5.03 -9.52 2.00
CA ALA A 156 5.78 -9.07 3.16
C ALA A 156 6.58 -10.22 3.81
N ARG A 157 5.96 -11.39 3.99
CA ARG A 157 6.64 -12.59 4.52
C ARG A 157 7.77 -13.07 3.60
N GLU A 158 7.55 -13.06 2.29
CA GLU A 158 8.58 -13.46 1.33
C GLU A 158 9.76 -12.47 1.34
N ASN A 159 9.47 -11.17 1.37
CA ASN A 159 10.52 -10.15 1.47
C ASN A 159 11.31 -10.27 2.79
N ALA A 160 10.64 -10.52 3.92
CA ALA A 160 11.29 -10.77 5.20
C ALA A 160 12.18 -12.03 5.17
N ARG A 161 11.71 -13.12 4.53
CA ARG A 161 12.51 -14.33 4.34
C ARG A 161 13.77 -14.06 3.51
N ARG A 162 13.61 -13.35 2.36
CA ARG A 162 14.75 -12.98 1.50
C ARG A 162 15.76 -12.10 2.25
N ALA A 163 15.28 -11.13 3.02
CA ALA A 163 16.12 -10.28 3.84
C ALA A 163 16.89 -11.09 4.91
N ALA A 164 16.22 -12.03 5.57
CA ALA A 164 16.84 -12.92 6.55
C ALA A 164 17.89 -13.85 5.91
N GLU A 165 17.61 -14.42 4.74
CA GLU A 165 18.54 -15.23 3.96
C GLU A 165 19.78 -14.41 3.56
N GLU A 166 19.60 -13.17 3.12
CA GLU A 166 20.69 -12.26 2.76
C GLU A 166 21.51 -11.84 3.98
N ALA A 167 20.85 -11.55 5.11
CA ALA A 167 21.55 -11.24 6.37
C ALA A 167 22.37 -12.42 6.90
N SER A 168 21.90 -13.65 6.68
CA SER A 168 22.59 -14.88 7.11
C SER A 168 23.74 -15.30 6.19
N ARG A 169 23.89 -14.69 5.00
CA ARG A 169 24.97 -15.01 4.08
C ARG A 169 26.33 -14.72 4.73
N PRO A 170 27.27 -15.68 4.71
CA PRO A 170 28.59 -15.47 5.26
C PRO A 170 29.30 -14.32 4.53
N ARG A 171 29.85 -13.39 5.30
CA ARG A 171 30.57 -12.23 4.79
C ARG A 171 32.06 -12.38 5.02
N CYS A 172 32.85 -11.89 4.09
CA CYS A 172 34.30 -11.84 4.26
C CYS A 172 34.69 -10.97 5.48
N PRO A 173 35.45 -11.48 6.46
CA PRO A 173 35.80 -10.70 7.65
C PRO A 173 36.69 -9.48 7.37
N LYS A 174 37.32 -9.43 6.19
CA LYS A 174 38.22 -8.34 5.82
C LYS A 174 37.51 -7.21 5.06
N CYS A 175 36.60 -7.54 4.13
CA CYS A 175 35.99 -6.54 3.23
C CYS A 175 34.47 -6.58 3.18
N GLY A 176 33.79 -7.45 3.96
CA GLY A 176 32.34 -7.57 4.01
C GLY A 176 31.68 -8.18 2.77
N CYS A 177 32.44 -8.53 1.72
CA CYS A 177 31.90 -9.11 0.49
C CYS A 177 31.26 -10.47 0.76
N THR A 178 30.10 -10.73 0.12
CA THR A 178 29.36 -12.00 0.24
C THR A 178 29.73 -13.01 -0.83
N GLU A 179 30.49 -12.60 -1.84
CA GLU A 179 30.92 -13.48 -2.91
C GLU A 179 32.23 -14.19 -2.56
N PHE A 180 32.21 -15.51 -2.67
CA PHE A 180 33.38 -16.33 -2.39
C PHE A 180 33.47 -17.51 -3.36
N GLN A 181 34.69 -17.99 -3.57
CA GLN A 181 35.01 -19.24 -4.26
C GLN A 181 35.39 -20.30 -3.23
N MET A 182 34.92 -21.51 -3.45
CA MET A 182 35.35 -22.68 -2.70
C MET A 182 36.64 -23.23 -3.31
N VAL A 183 37.74 -23.16 -2.57
CA VAL A 183 39.04 -23.62 -3.04
C VAL A 183 39.49 -24.79 -2.20
N PRO A 184 39.82 -25.92 -2.81
CA PRO A 184 40.38 -27.06 -2.07
C PRO A 184 41.63 -26.66 -1.28
N ARG A 185 41.78 -27.13 -0.03
CA ARG A 185 43.03 -26.98 0.68
C ARG A 185 44.13 -27.74 -0.05
N LYS A 186 45.30 -27.12 -0.20
CA LYS A 186 46.43 -27.79 -0.78
C LYS A 186 46.79 -29.00 0.09
N TRP A 187 47.18 -30.07 -0.54
CA TRP A 187 47.66 -31.29 0.09
C TRP A 187 48.81 -30.97 1.09
N SER A 188 48.69 -31.49 2.29
CA SER A 188 49.79 -31.37 3.30
C SER A 188 50.66 -32.63 3.23
N PRO A 189 51.95 -32.51 2.90
CA PRO A 189 52.83 -33.68 2.78
C PRO A 189 53.05 -34.41 4.11
N LEU A 190 52.74 -33.76 5.24
CA LEU A 190 52.92 -34.33 6.58
C LEU A 190 51.80 -35.29 7.02
N THR A 191 50.63 -35.25 6.44
CA THR A 191 49.49 -36.03 6.91
C THR A 191 48.99 -37.07 5.89
N GLY A 192 49.49 -37.08 4.67
CA GLY A 192 49.21 -38.11 3.65
C GLY A 192 47.74 -38.29 3.23
N PHE A 193 46.83 -37.54 3.81
CA PHE A 193 45.40 -37.65 3.52
C PHE A 193 44.88 -36.46 2.71
N LEU A 194 44.18 -36.74 1.62
CA LEU A 194 43.33 -35.80 0.93
C LEU A 194 42.20 -35.40 1.88
N THR A 195 42.38 -34.31 2.59
CA THR A 195 41.29 -33.75 3.37
C THR A 195 40.34 -33.09 2.41
N ASN A 196 39.09 -33.56 2.32
CA ASN A 196 37.98 -32.91 1.55
C ASN A 196 37.62 -31.53 2.13
N LYS A 197 38.57 -30.87 2.80
CA LYS A 197 38.35 -29.53 3.38
C LYS A 197 38.54 -28.48 2.31
N VAL A 198 37.56 -27.64 2.16
CA VAL A 198 37.57 -26.49 1.25
C VAL A 198 37.60 -25.20 2.06
N ASP A 199 38.36 -24.24 1.61
CA ASP A 199 38.40 -22.88 2.18
C ASP A 199 37.54 -21.96 1.35
N ARG A 200 36.91 -21.00 1.99
CA ARG A 200 36.22 -19.89 1.30
C ARG A 200 37.24 -18.81 0.99
N VAL A 201 37.34 -18.43 -0.27
CA VAL A 201 38.22 -17.34 -0.74
C VAL A 201 37.35 -16.21 -1.26
N CYS A 202 37.42 -15.05 -0.64
CA CYS A 202 36.72 -13.89 -1.06
C CYS A 202 37.08 -13.49 -2.49
N VAL A 203 36.09 -13.28 -3.36
CA VAL A 203 36.33 -12.90 -4.76
C VAL A 203 37.00 -11.53 -4.85
N LYS A 204 36.63 -10.58 -3.97
CA LYS A 204 37.08 -9.20 -3.97
C LYS A 204 38.50 -9.02 -3.40
N CYS A 205 38.74 -9.48 -2.18
CA CYS A 205 40.03 -9.22 -1.50
C CYS A 205 40.95 -10.44 -1.40
N LYS A 206 40.56 -11.58 -1.97
CA LYS A 206 41.32 -12.85 -1.99
C LYS A 206 41.67 -13.44 -0.59
N THR A 207 41.03 -12.90 0.46
CA THR A 207 41.22 -13.43 1.83
C THR A 207 40.59 -14.82 1.95
N ARG A 208 41.28 -15.77 2.53
CA ARG A 208 40.79 -17.12 2.88
C ARG A 208 40.20 -17.10 4.30
N TYR A 209 39.07 -17.79 4.52
CA TYR A 209 38.40 -17.88 5.83
C TYR A 209 37.47 -19.10 5.92
#